data_3fd847d2ed7c635a9f02b94a8f0db5bf
#
_entry.id   3fd847d2ed7c635a9f02b94a8f0db5bf
#
_cell.length_a   1.000
_cell.length_b   1.000
_cell.length_c   1.000
_cell.angle_alpha   90.00
_cell.angle_beta   90.00
_cell.angle_gamma   90.00
#
_symmetry.space_group_name_H-M   'P 1'
#
loop_
_entity.id
_entity.type
_entity.pdbx_description
1 polymer ?
#
loop_
_entity_poly.entity_id
_entity_poly.type
_entity_poly.pdbx_seq_one_letter_code
_entity_poly.pdbx_strand_id
1 'polypeptide(L)'
;MIHLKLLPLRLDLLKMDLKLIGLYHLFYQFHPDSMIWGPMHWGHATSRDLLKWDYHDVALFPDKDGKIFSGCCVNDRNNTSNLFESCGDNNFVAIYSYDCQTQGLAISRDNGFTWEKFKDNPILPAIKKNFRDPKVIWHESTGKWIMVISADRECHFYTSNNLIDWTFSSSFSGGCTDGIW
;
A
#
# COMPACT_ATOMS: atom_id res chain seq x y z
N MET A 1 -14.66 26.78 -8.81
CA MET A 1 -14.56 25.94 -10.02
C MET A 1 -13.07 25.85 -10.36
N ILE A 2 -12.37 24.85 -9.81
CA ILE A 2 -10.93 24.68 -9.98
C ILE A 2 -10.73 23.84 -11.23
N HIS A 3 -10.16 24.45 -12.28
CA HIS A 3 -9.78 23.74 -13.50
C HIS A 3 -8.56 22.86 -13.19
N LEU A 4 -8.79 21.56 -13.02
CA LEU A 4 -7.71 20.58 -13.05
C LEU A 4 -7.18 20.49 -14.49
N LYS A 5 -6.01 21.08 -14.76
CA LYS A 5 -5.22 20.73 -15.94
C LYS A 5 -4.70 19.30 -15.74
N LEU A 6 -5.24 18.37 -16.52
CA LEU A 6 -4.70 17.05 -16.70
C LEU A 6 -3.29 17.17 -17.31
N LEU A 7 -2.27 17.13 -16.47
CA LEU A 7 -0.89 16.83 -16.89
C LEU A 7 -0.72 15.31 -16.84
N PRO A 8 0.20 14.74 -17.65
CA PRO A 8 0.44 13.32 -17.65
C PRO A 8 1.02 12.91 -16.30
N LEU A 9 0.12 12.70 -15.34
CA LEU A 9 0.40 11.96 -14.13
C LEU A 9 0.85 10.58 -14.58
N ARG A 10 2.08 10.21 -14.29
CA ARG A 10 2.42 8.80 -14.11
C ARG A 10 1.53 8.33 -12.98
N LEU A 11 0.35 7.87 -13.36
CA LEU A 11 -0.57 7.14 -12.51
C LEU A 11 0.10 5.79 -12.25
N ASP A 12 1.02 5.75 -11.31
CA ASP A 12 1.32 4.52 -10.60
C ASP A 12 0.05 4.22 -9.81
N LEU A 13 -0.89 3.63 -10.53
CA LEU A 13 -2.17 3.16 -10.02
C LEU A 13 -1.85 2.08 -9.00
N LEU A 14 -1.83 2.47 -7.76
CA LEU A 14 -2.01 1.53 -6.66
C LEU A 14 -3.39 0.91 -6.87
N LYS A 15 -3.44 -0.18 -7.64
CA LYS A 15 -4.66 -0.96 -7.83
C LYS A 15 -5.04 -1.54 -6.48
N MET A 16 -5.91 -0.82 -5.79
CA MET A 16 -6.68 -1.41 -4.74
C MET A 16 -8.02 -1.83 -5.33
N ASP A 17 -8.14 -3.11 -5.64
CA ASP A 17 -9.43 -3.75 -5.86
C ASP A 17 -10.15 -3.95 -4.50
N LEU A 18 -10.32 -2.88 -3.74
CA LEU A 18 -11.25 -2.85 -2.63
C LEU A 18 -12.64 -2.56 -3.18
N LYS A 19 -13.29 -3.59 -3.71
CA LYS A 19 -14.70 -3.55 -3.98
C LYS A 19 -15.47 -3.88 -2.70
N LEU A 20 -15.67 -2.88 -1.87
CA LEU A 20 -16.50 -2.97 -0.70
C LEU A 20 -17.88 -2.39 -1.00
N ILE A 21 -18.90 -3.21 -0.83
CA ILE A 21 -20.31 -2.79 -0.91
C ILE A 21 -20.60 -1.96 -2.19
N GLY A 22 -19.95 -2.31 -3.32
CA GLY A 22 -20.13 -1.59 -4.58
C GLY A 22 -19.38 -0.25 -4.70
N LEU A 23 -18.41 0.01 -3.83
CA LEU A 23 -17.56 1.19 -3.88
C LEU A 23 -16.11 0.78 -4.17
N TYR A 24 -15.47 1.42 -5.15
CA TYR A 24 -14.05 1.25 -5.47
C TYR A 24 -13.26 2.38 -4.82
N HIS A 25 -12.13 2.06 -4.20
CA HIS A 25 -11.19 3.01 -3.65
C HIS A 25 -9.94 3.09 -4.53
N LEU A 26 -9.50 4.29 -4.83
CA LEU A 26 -8.26 4.59 -5.52
C LEU A 26 -7.37 5.40 -4.58
N PHE A 27 -6.21 4.87 -4.26
CA PHE A 27 -5.14 5.63 -3.61
C PHE A 27 -4.07 5.92 -4.64
N TYR A 28 -3.50 7.13 -4.61
CA TYR A 28 -2.54 7.58 -5.61
C TYR A 28 -1.46 8.44 -5.00
N GLN A 29 -0.29 8.47 -5.64
CA GLN A 29 0.80 9.34 -5.23
C GLN A 29 0.38 10.80 -5.39
N PHE A 30 0.52 11.57 -4.34
CA PHE A 30 0.04 12.94 -4.29
C PHE A 30 1.02 13.87 -3.57
N HIS A 31 1.33 15.01 -4.21
CA HIS A 31 2.06 16.11 -3.59
C HIS A 31 1.11 17.31 -3.51
N PRO A 32 0.52 17.61 -2.34
CA PRO A 32 -0.53 18.62 -2.23
C PRO A 32 -0.07 20.04 -2.59
N ASP A 33 1.19 20.35 -2.37
CA ASP A 33 1.72 21.72 -2.48
C ASP A 33 2.44 21.99 -3.81
N SER A 34 2.63 20.97 -4.67
CA SER A 34 3.41 21.13 -5.89
C SER A 34 3.07 20.08 -6.95
N MET A 35 3.34 20.44 -8.21
CA MET A 35 3.26 19.51 -9.36
C MET A 35 4.59 18.77 -9.60
N ILE A 36 5.64 19.11 -8.86
CA ILE A 36 6.95 18.49 -8.95
C ILE A 36 7.02 17.37 -7.91
N TRP A 37 7.77 16.31 -8.20
CA TRP A 37 8.02 15.24 -7.24
C TRP A 37 8.57 15.80 -5.93
N GLY A 38 7.99 15.44 -4.81
CA GLY A 38 8.32 16.00 -3.50
C GLY A 38 7.92 15.09 -2.34
N PRO A 39 7.49 15.65 -1.21
CA PRO A 39 7.01 14.86 -0.06
C PRO A 39 5.69 14.17 -0.43
N MET A 40 5.80 12.95 -0.95
CA MET A 40 4.65 12.20 -1.45
C MET A 40 3.75 11.73 -0.34
N HIS A 41 2.46 11.86 -0.59
CA HIS A 41 1.34 11.40 0.22
C HIS A 41 0.54 10.34 -0.55
N TRP A 42 -0.41 9.69 0.09
CA TRP A 42 -1.48 9.01 -0.61
C TRP A 42 -2.72 9.91 -0.67
N GLY A 43 -3.05 10.38 -1.87
CA GLY A 43 -4.37 10.93 -2.16
C GLY A 43 -5.40 9.81 -2.23
N HIS A 44 -6.69 10.15 -2.05
CA HIS A 44 -7.78 9.18 -2.01
C HIS A 44 -8.96 9.64 -2.87
N ALA A 45 -9.52 8.72 -3.63
CA ALA A 45 -10.77 8.92 -4.35
C ALA A 45 -11.60 7.63 -4.34
N THR A 46 -12.92 7.76 -4.49
CA THR A 46 -13.83 6.62 -4.58
C THR A 46 -14.69 6.69 -5.82
N SER A 47 -15.16 5.52 -6.30
CA SER A 47 -16.05 5.42 -7.45
C SER A 47 -17.01 4.24 -7.29
N ARG A 48 -18.22 4.39 -7.88
CA ARG A 48 -19.19 3.29 -8.01
C ARG A 48 -19.12 2.59 -9.37
N ASP A 49 -18.56 3.27 -10.39
CA ASP A 49 -18.59 2.84 -11.78
C ASP A 49 -17.20 2.82 -12.46
N LEU A 50 -16.13 3.20 -11.73
CA LEU A 50 -14.76 3.35 -12.22
C LEU A 50 -14.58 4.46 -13.27
N LEU A 51 -15.62 5.22 -13.57
CA LEU A 51 -15.61 6.30 -14.55
C LEU A 51 -15.69 7.68 -13.89
N LYS A 52 -16.47 7.79 -12.82
CA LYS A 52 -16.63 9.02 -12.04
C LYS A 52 -16.03 8.79 -10.66
N TRP A 53 -15.21 9.75 -10.23
CA TRP A 53 -14.46 9.66 -8.97
C TRP A 53 -14.78 10.84 -8.07
N ASP A 54 -15.11 10.54 -6.83
CA ASP A 54 -15.28 11.49 -5.74
C ASP A 54 -13.98 11.56 -4.95
N TYR A 55 -13.41 12.77 -4.81
CA TYR A 55 -12.17 13.00 -4.09
C TYR A 55 -12.43 13.14 -2.60
N HIS A 56 -11.49 12.61 -1.81
CA HIS A 56 -11.51 12.65 -0.35
C HIS A 56 -10.24 13.30 0.20
N ASP A 57 -10.19 13.45 1.50
CA ASP A 57 -9.00 13.93 2.21
C ASP A 57 -7.82 12.98 1.98
N VAL A 58 -6.61 13.49 2.19
CA VAL A 58 -5.37 12.72 2.06
C VAL A 58 -5.40 11.55 3.04
N ALA A 59 -5.18 10.34 2.52
CA ALA A 59 -5.24 9.11 3.30
C ALA A 59 -3.99 8.90 4.16
N LEU A 60 -2.79 9.12 3.60
CA LEU A 60 -1.52 8.95 4.31
C LEU A 60 -0.59 10.13 4.07
N PHE A 61 0.01 10.63 5.15
CA PHE A 61 0.93 11.76 5.17
C PHE A 61 2.36 11.31 5.44
N PRO A 62 3.39 12.01 4.92
CA PRO A 62 4.76 11.87 5.38
C PRO A 62 4.87 12.06 6.89
N ASP A 63 5.87 11.42 7.51
CA ASP A 63 6.20 11.58 8.91
C ASP A 63 7.71 11.43 9.16
N LYS A 64 8.10 11.18 10.43
CA LYS A 64 9.50 10.97 10.83
C LYS A 64 10.18 9.78 10.13
N ASP A 65 9.39 8.78 9.69
CA ASP A 65 9.86 7.55 9.06
C ASP A 65 10.05 7.71 7.54
N GLY A 66 9.46 8.76 6.94
CA GLY A 66 9.69 9.11 5.54
C GLY A 66 8.45 9.57 4.78
N LYS A 67 8.63 9.73 3.47
CA LYS A 67 7.57 10.03 2.50
C LYS A 67 6.88 8.72 2.07
N ILE A 68 5.61 8.83 1.67
CA ILE A 68 4.79 7.66 1.38
C ILE A 68 4.93 7.29 -0.10
N PHE A 69 5.52 6.12 -0.37
CA PHE A 69 5.63 5.54 -1.70
C PHE A 69 4.54 4.49 -1.93
N SER A 70 4.68 3.73 -3.01
CA SER A 70 3.71 2.74 -3.44
C SER A 70 3.50 1.61 -2.41
N GLY A 71 2.34 0.99 -2.46
CA GLY A 71 1.96 -0.10 -1.58
C GLY A 71 0.67 -0.77 -2.01
N CYS A 72 0.03 -1.47 -1.12
CA CYS A 72 -1.27 -2.11 -1.34
C CYS A 72 -2.08 -2.12 -0.06
N CYS A 73 -3.38 -2.43 -0.19
CA CYS A 73 -4.22 -2.70 0.96
C CYS A 73 -4.83 -4.08 0.89
N VAL A 74 -5.09 -4.64 2.04
CA VAL A 74 -5.76 -5.92 2.23
C VAL A 74 -6.84 -5.80 3.30
N ASN A 75 -7.81 -6.70 3.25
CA ASN A 75 -8.80 -6.84 4.31
C ASN A 75 -8.34 -7.93 5.28
N ASP A 76 -8.01 -7.57 6.51
CA ASP A 76 -7.71 -8.49 7.60
C ASP A 76 -9.01 -8.92 8.31
N ARG A 77 -9.91 -9.55 7.55
CA ARG A 77 -11.23 -9.96 7.97
C ARG A 77 -11.23 -10.79 9.26
N ASN A 78 -10.21 -11.62 9.42
CA ASN A 78 -10.06 -12.51 10.56
C ASN A 78 -9.28 -11.87 11.73
N ASN A 79 -8.91 -10.58 11.60
CA ASN A 79 -8.09 -9.85 12.58
C ASN A 79 -6.81 -10.60 12.96
N THR A 80 -6.14 -11.15 11.98
CA THR A 80 -4.90 -11.91 12.18
C THR A 80 -3.79 -11.03 12.75
N SER A 81 -3.82 -9.72 12.46
CA SER A 81 -2.88 -8.74 12.99
C SER A 81 -3.12 -8.39 14.46
N ASN A 82 -4.31 -8.69 14.97
CA ASN A 82 -4.76 -8.26 16.30
C ASN A 82 -4.73 -6.72 16.50
N LEU A 83 -4.88 -5.96 15.40
CA LEU A 83 -4.90 -4.49 15.41
C LEU A 83 -6.31 -3.91 15.49
N PHE A 84 -7.34 -4.75 15.44
CA PHE A 84 -8.75 -4.38 15.49
C PHE A 84 -9.42 -4.98 16.72
N GLU A 85 -10.55 -4.43 17.13
CA GLU A 85 -11.31 -4.92 18.30
C GLU A 85 -11.93 -6.29 18.06
N SER A 86 -12.30 -6.59 16.81
CA SER A 86 -12.95 -7.85 16.41
C SER A 86 -12.69 -8.17 14.95
N CYS A 87 -13.01 -9.40 14.56
CA CYS A 87 -13.07 -9.79 13.15
C CYS A 87 -14.13 -8.96 12.41
N GLY A 88 -13.91 -8.61 11.17
CA GLY A 88 -14.88 -7.85 10.39
C GLY A 88 -14.43 -7.49 8.98
N ASP A 89 -15.42 -7.16 8.15
CA ASP A 89 -15.19 -6.79 6.76
C ASP A 89 -14.58 -5.38 6.60
N ASN A 90 -14.51 -4.60 7.68
CA ASN A 90 -14.01 -3.23 7.68
C ASN A 90 -12.57 -3.10 8.17
N ASN A 91 -11.91 -4.21 8.43
CA ASN A 91 -10.55 -4.28 8.96
C ASN A 91 -9.52 -4.15 7.83
N PHE A 92 -9.18 -2.93 7.45
CA PHE A 92 -8.23 -2.71 6.37
C PHE A 92 -6.83 -2.43 6.87
N VAL A 93 -5.87 -3.06 6.21
CA VAL A 93 -4.44 -2.85 6.44
C VAL A 93 -3.80 -2.39 5.13
N ALA A 94 -3.14 -1.24 5.17
CA ALA A 94 -2.26 -0.77 4.11
C ALA A 94 -0.83 -1.14 4.45
N ILE A 95 -0.10 -1.70 3.48
CA ILE A 95 1.34 -1.91 3.55
C ILE A 95 1.96 -1.14 2.39
N TYR A 96 2.93 -0.28 2.71
CA TYR A 96 3.50 0.68 1.76
C TYR A 96 4.99 0.88 2.01
N SER A 97 5.70 1.34 0.99
CA SER A 97 7.10 1.72 1.13
C SER A 97 7.25 3.16 1.59
N TYR A 98 8.24 3.40 2.44
CA TYR A 98 8.77 4.74 2.65
C TYR A 98 9.85 5.05 1.60
N ASP A 99 10.18 6.33 1.38
CA ASP A 99 11.23 6.75 0.46
C ASP A 99 12.63 6.25 0.86
N CYS A 100 12.85 5.97 2.15
CA CYS A 100 14.03 5.26 2.66
C CYS A 100 14.02 3.74 2.38
N GLN A 101 12.97 3.23 1.71
CA GLN A 101 12.80 1.86 1.27
C GLN A 101 12.53 0.83 2.39
N THR A 102 12.17 1.28 3.56
CA THR A 102 11.55 0.45 4.59
C THR A 102 10.06 0.30 4.31
N GLN A 103 9.40 -0.72 4.89
CA GLN A 103 7.96 -0.90 4.69
C GLN A 103 7.19 -0.48 5.93
N GLY A 104 6.15 0.32 5.72
CA GLY A 104 5.23 0.77 6.75
C GLY A 104 3.89 0.07 6.69
N LEU A 105 3.14 0.15 7.79
CA LEU A 105 1.79 -0.35 7.94
C LEU A 105 0.88 0.76 8.47
N ALA A 106 -0.34 0.82 7.95
CA ALA A 106 -1.42 1.64 8.49
C ALA A 106 -2.73 0.84 8.49
N ILE A 107 -3.65 1.20 9.37
CA ILE A 107 -4.95 0.54 9.52
C ILE A 107 -6.07 1.53 9.30
N SER A 108 -7.19 1.02 8.77
CA SER A 108 -8.45 1.74 8.66
C SER A 108 -9.56 0.91 9.28
N ARG A 109 -10.43 1.58 10.08
CA ARG A 109 -11.58 0.99 10.73
C ARG A 109 -12.92 1.48 10.16
N ASP A 110 -12.86 2.33 9.14
CA ASP A 110 -14.00 3.03 8.54
C ASP A 110 -14.12 2.79 7.02
N ASN A 111 -13.83 1.58 6.59
CA ASN A 111 -13.87 1.17 5.17
C ASN A 111 -12.84 1.88 4.27
N GLY A 112 -11.68 2.27 4.80
CA GLY A 112 -10.60 2.86 4.01
C GLY A 112 -10.70 4.39 3.83
N PHE A 113 -11.58 5.07 4.55
CA PHE A 113 -11.70 6.52 4.48
C PHE A 113 -10.63 7.23 5.29
N THR A 114 -10.35 6.75 6.51
CA THR A 114 -9.26 7.29 7.34
C THR A 114 -8.26 6.21 7.72
N TRP A 115 -7.01 6.60 7.94
CA TRP A 115 -5.90 5.69 8.18
C TRP A 115 -5.07 6.14 9.38
N GLU A 116 -4.77 5.18 10.24
CA GLU A 116 -3.89 5.32 11.39
C GLU A 116 -2.61 4.52 11.16
N LYS A 117 -1.45 5.17 11.18
CA LYS A 117 -0.17 4.48 11.03
C LYS A 117 0.14 3.60 12.24
N PHE A 118 0.69 2.43 11.98
CA PHE A 118 1.13 1.53 13.03
C PHE A 118 2.25 2.19 13.84
N LYS A 119 2.13 2.14 15.17
CA LYS A 119 3.03 2.84 16.09
C LYS A 119 4.48 2.35 16.04
N ASP A 120 4.66 1.06 15.72
CA ASP A 120 5.95 0.40 15.70
C ASP A 120 6.49 0.23 14.25
N ASN A 121 6.13 1.17 13.35
CA ASN A 121 6.74 1.22 12.00
C ASN A 121 8.24 1.54 12.09
N PRO A 122 9.06 1.04 11.15
CA PRO A 122 8.69 0.21 10.01
C PRO A 122 8.56 -1.28 10.37
N ILE A 123 7.66 -2.01 9.68
CA ILE A 123 7.44 -3.45 9.87
C ILE A 123 8.45 -4.33 9.13
N LEU A 124 9.18 -3.77 8.16
CA LEU A 124 10.21 -4.47 7.42
C LEU A 124 11.34 -3.49 7.04
N PRO A 125 12.59 -3.72 7.46
CA PRO A 125 13.71 -2.86 7.11
C PRO A 125 14.11 -3.02 5.64
N ALA A 126 14.74 -1.99 5.08
CA ALA A 126 15.36 -2.08 3.76
C ALA A 126 16.58 -3.01 3.81
N ILE A 127 16.61 -4.03 2.96
CA ILE A 127 17.69 -5.03 2.90
C ILE A 127 18.48 -4.97 1.60
N LYS A 128 17.92 -4.33 0.57
CA LYS A 128 18.54 -4.13 -0.75
C LYS A 128 18.22 -2.75 -1.29
N LYS A 129 18.91 -2.34 -2.35
CA LYS A 129 18.54 -1.20 -3.16
C LYS A 129 17.22 -1.47 -3.88
N ASN A 130 16.41 -0.44 -4.10
CA ASN A 130 15.09 -0.55 -4.75
C ASN A 130 14.16 -1.56 -4.06
N PHE A 131 14.21 -1.61 -2.72
CA PHE A 131 13.37 -2.49 -1.90
C PHE A 131 12.04 -1.80 -1.63
N ARG A 132 11.06 -1.96 -2.55
CA ARG A 132 9.82 -1.20 -2.56
C ARG A 132 8.68 -1.88 -3.32
N ASP A 133 7.51 -1.25 -3.33
CA ASP A 133 6.31 -1.63 -4.07
C ASP A 133 5.75 -3.00 -3.61
N PRO A 134 5.44 -3.14 -2.31
CA PRO A 134 4.92 -4.39 -1.78
C PRO A 134 3.51 -4.69 -2.32
N LYS A 135 3.26 -5.94 -2.68
CA LYS A 135 1.93 -6.49 -2.92
C LYS A 135 1.69 -7.65 -1.95
N VAL A 136 0.59 -7.58 -1.24
CA VAL A 136 0.21 -8.57 -0.21
C VAL A 136 -1.09 -9.26 -0.61
N ILE A 137 -1.16 -10.55 -0.37
CA ILE A 137 -2.37 -11.37 -0.52
C ILE A 137 -2.50 -12.36 0.64
N TRP A 138 -3.72 -12.74 0.97
CA TRP A 138 -3.99 -13.91 1.79
C TRP A 138 -3.91 -15.18 0.94
N HIS A 139 -3.17 -16.17 1.38
CA HIS A 139 -3.01 -17.45 0.68
C HIS A 139 -3.73 -18.56 1.46
N GLU A 140 -4.94 -18.89 1.00
CA GLU A 140 -5.87 -19.78 1.69
C GLU A 140 -5.28 -21.16 2.00
N SER A 141 -4.57 -21.77 1.05
CA SER A 141 -4.07 -23.14 1.23
C SER A 141 -2.96 -23.25 2.29
N THR A 142 -2.24 -22.16 2.61
CA THR A 142 -1.22 -22.15 3.66
C THR A 142 -1.67 -21.44 4.93
N GLY A 143 -2.81 -20.73 4.88
CA GLY A 143 -3.28 -19.92 5.99
C GLY A 143 -2.31 -18.79 6.36
N LYS A 144 -1.65 -18.18 5.36
CA LYS A 144 -0.65 -17.14 5.57
C LYS A 144 -0.84 -15.95 4.63
N TRP A 145 -0.39 -14.81 5.06
CA TRP A 145 -0.13 -13.66 4.22
C TRP A 145 1.15 -13.87 3.42
N ILE A 146 1.08 -13.58 2.13
CA ILE A 146 2.24 -13.60 1.23
C ILE A 146 2.48 -12.18 0.75
N MET A 147 3.69 -11.69 0.89
CA MET A 147 4.11 -10.43 0.29
C MET A 147 5.15 -10.69 -0.79
N VAL A 148 4.96 -10.09 -1.95
CA VAL A 148 6.00 -9.91 -2.97
C VAL A 148 6.43 -8.47 -2.97
N ILE A 149 7.75 -8.24 -3.05
CA ILE A 149 8.34 -6.90 -3.06
C ILE A 149 9.48 -6.84 -4.05
N SER A 150 9.62 -5.73 -4.76
CA SER A 150 10.78 -5.48 -5.62
C SER A 150 12.05 -5.32 -4.77
N ALA A 151 13.14 -5.93 -5.19
CA ALA A 151 14.41 -5.94 -4.47
C ALA A 151 15.57 -5.90 -5.47
N ASP A 152 15.85 -4.71 -6.02
CA ASP A 152 16.81 -4.45 -7.10
C ASP A 152 16.39 -5.18 -8.40
N ARG A 153 17.06 -6.27 -8.75
CA ARG A 153 16.78 -7.07 -9.97
C ARG A 153 15.99 -8.35 -9.69
N GLU A 154 15.46 -8.47 -8.50
CA GLU A 154 14.73 -9.64 -8.02
C GLU A 154 13.38 -9.22 -7.45
N CYS A 155 12.47 -10.19 -7.33
CA CYS A 155 11.33 -10.10 -6.44
C CYS A 155 11.61 -10.96 -5.20
N HIS A 156 11.41 -10.41 -4.02
CA HIS A 156 11.49 -11.14 -2.78
C HIS A 156 10.10 -11.53 -2.29
N PHE A 157 9.98 -12.76 -1.80
CA PHE A 157 8.75 -13.27 -1.21
C PHE A 157 8.93 -13.42 0.29
N TYR A 158 7.94 -12.92 1.02
CA TYR A 158 7.86 -13.02 2.47
C TYR A 158 6.55 -13.68 2.87
N THR A 159 6.54 -14.32 4.02
CA THR A 159 5.33 -14.85 4.64
C THR A 159 5.11 -14.24 6.01
N SER A 160 3.84 -14.08 6.38
CA SER A 160 3.44 -13.59 7.70
C SER A 160 2.17 -14.30 8.18
N ASN A 161 2.04 -14.46 9.49
CA ASN A 161 0.80 -14.90 10.12
C ASN A 161 -0.08 -13.73 10.58
N ASN A 162 0.48 -12.51 10.66
CA ASN A 162 -0.14 -11.38 11.34
C ASN A 162 0.04 -10.02 10.64
N LEU A 163 0.54 -9.97 9.38
CA LEU A 163 0.81 -8.74 8.64
C LEU A 163 1.90 -7.83 9.24
N ILE A 164 2.41 -8.12 10.43
CA ILE A 164 3.40 -7.31 11.14
C ILE A 164 4.79 -7.97 11.04
N ASP A 165 4.86 -9.25 11.41
CA ASP A 165 6.12 -10.01 11.43
C ASP A 165 6.28 -10.77 10.11
N TRP A 166 7.29 -10.40 9.33
CA TRP A 166 7.55 -10.95 8.01
C TRP A 166 8.80 -11.79 7.97
N THR A 167 8.68 -13.02 7.49
CA THR A 167 9.78 -13.95 7.31
C THR A 167 10.10 -14.10 5.83
N PHE A 168 11.36 -13.89 5.45
CA PHE A 168 11.82 -14.15 4.09
C PHE A 168 11.60 -15.64 3.72
N SER A 169 11.04 -15.87 2.55
CA SER A 169 10.75 -17.21 2.03
C SER A 169 11.63 -17.57 0.85
N SER A 170 11.67 -16.74 -0.17
CA SER A 170 12.42 -17.00 -1.40
C SER A 170 12.60 -15.72 -2.22
N SER A 171 13.44 -15.80 -3.24
CA SER A 171 13.53 -14.76 -4.27
C SER A 171 13.36 -15.35 -5.66
N PHE A 172 12.95 -14.51 -6.59
CA PHE A 172 12.81 -14.82 -8.00
C PHE A 172 13.49 -13.74 -8.83
N SER A 173 14.43 -14.16 -9.70
CA SER A 173 15.05 -13.32 -10.72
C SER A 173 14.64 -13.83 -12.09
N GLY A 174 13.84 -13.06 -12.82
CA GLY A 174 13.22 -13.49 -14.08
C GLY A 174 14.13 -13.48 -15.31
N GLY A 175 15.46 -13.42 -15.16
CA GLY A 175 16.39 -13.38 -16.29
C GLY A 175 16.34 -12.11 -17.14
N CYS A 176 15.59 -11.09 -16.73
CA CYS A 176 15.61 -9.77 -17.37
C CYS A 176 16.89 -9.02 -16.98
N THR A 177 17.68 -8.67 -18.00
CA THR A 177 18.93 -7.91 -17.80
C THR A 177 18.71 -6.42 -17.50
N ASP A 178 17.50 -5.90 -17.76
CA ASP A 178 17.23 -4.45 -17.78
C ASP A 178 16.28 -3.94 -16.70
N GLY A 179 16.08 -4.71 -15.63
CA GLY A 179 15.23 -4.31 -14.51
C GLY A 179 13.73 -4.51 -14.82
N ILE A 180 13.01 -5.11 -13.88
CA ILE A 180 11.55 -5.21 -13.93
C ILE A 180 10.98 -3.91 -13.35
N TRP A 181 10.36 -3.10 -14.18
CA TRP A 181 9.64 -1.88 -13.78
C TRP A 181 8.28 -1.80 -14.44
#